data_867567b562f7ed7a47ceaa39a0e35b7a
#
_entry.id   867567b562f7ed7a47ceaa39a0e35b7a
#
_cell.length_a   1.000
_cell.length_b   1.000
_cell.length_c   1.000
_cell.angle_alpha   90.00
_cell.angle_beta   90.00
_cell.angle_gamma   90.00
#
_symmetry.space_group_name_H-M   'P 1'
#
loop_
_entity.id
_entity.type
_entity.pdbx_description
1 polymer ?
#
loop_
_entity_poly.entity_id
_entity_poly.type
_entity_poly.pdbx_seq_one_letter_code
_entity_poly.pdbx_strand_id
1 'polypeptide(L)'
;NLHSVNKAFEVANQNLEKPYDIQVTDDPEIVKLADKIVLPGVGAFADCKKSIFNIGGMYDALEKLVMSKKVPFMGICVGMQLLAETAEEFGSHSGFGWIPGSVVKITETNGYKIPHMGWNEVDFVENPLFLGLEQKTNFYFVHSYYFKTSNDGDTIATTNYPNRITAAVNK
;
A
#
# COMPACT_ATOMS: atom_id res chain seq x y z
N ASN A 1 8.57 -2.54 -11.87
CA ASN A 1 7.33 -1.95 -11.39
C ASN A 1 7.48 -0.48 -10.93
N LEU A 2 8.61 -0.13 -10.32
CA LEU A 2 8.89 1.24 -9.89
C LEU A 2 8.76 2.26 -11.06
N HIS A 3 9.25 1.90 -12.24
CA HIS A 3 9.12 2.76 -13.44
C HIS A 3 7.66 3.06 -13.80
N SER A 4 6.75 2.07 -13.74
CA SER A 4 5.32 2.28 -14.05
C SER A 4 4.64 3.19 -13.03
N VAL A 5 4.98 3.03 -11.75
CA VAL A 5 4.46 3.89 -10.68
C VAL A 5 4.96 5.33 -10.86
N ASN A 6 6.28 5.50 -11.08
CA ASN A 6 6.85 6.82 -11.36
C ASN A 6 6.16 7.50 -12.55
N LYS A 7 5.98 6.77 -13.66
CA LYS A 7 5.32 7.29 -14.85
C LYS A 7 3.88 7.72 -14.59
N ALA A 8 3.13 6.97 -13.79
CA ALA A 8 1.77 7.34 -13.42
C ALA A 8 1.75 8.65 -12.61
N PHE A 9 2.67 8.81 -11.65
CA PHE A 9 2.79 10.07 -10.89
C PHE A 9 3.25 11.23 -11.77
N GLU A 10 4.20 11.02 -12.71
CA GLU A 10 4.61 12.07 -13.65
C GLU A 10 3.43 12.56 -14.49
N VAL A 11 2.61 11.64 -15.01
CA VAL A 11 1.41 12.00 -15.81
C VAL A 11 0.39 12.75 -14.95
N ALA A 12 0.11 12.28 -13.74
CA ALA A 12 -0.80 12.98 -12.84
C ALA A 12 -0.27 14.38 -12.47
N ASN A 13 1.02 14.50 -12.25
CA ASN A 13 1.69 15.74 -11.88
C ASN A 13 1.62 16.83 -12.97
N GLN A 14 1.61 16.44 -14.25
CA GLN A 14 1.50 17.38 -15.38
C GLN A 14 0.16 18.13 -15.40
N ASN A 15 -0.87 17.60 -14.76
CA ASN A 15 -2.20 18.20 -14.69
C ASN A 15 -2.40 19.11 -13.46
N LEU A 16 -1.39 19.28 -12.63
CA LEU A 16 -1.43 20.13 -11.43
C LEU A 16 -1.01 21.57 -11.78
N GLU A 17 -1.69 22.53 -11.17
CA GLU A 17 -1.29 23.95 -11.28
C GLU A 17 0.12 24.21 -10.74
N LYS A 18 0.51 23.44 -9.71
CA LYS A 18 1.84 23.48 -9.09
C LYS A 18 2.40 22.07 -9.06
N PRO A 19 3.18 21.67 -10.07
CA PRO A 19 3.81 20.35 -10.10
C PRO A 19 4.77 20.13 -8.92
N TYR A 20 4.83 18.89 -8.45
CA TYR A 20 5.80 18.43 -7.46
C TYR A 20 7.11 18.01 -8.14
N ASP A 21 8.23 18.11 -7.42
CA ASP A 21 9.47 17.43 -7.79
C ASP A 21 9.35 15.95 -7.39
N ILE A 22 9.32 15.06 -8.38
CA ILE A 22 9.17 13.62 -8.17
C ILE A 22 10.56 12.98 -8.27
N GLN A 23 11.03 12.43 -7.16
CA GLN A 23 12.33 11.76 -7.07
C GLN A 23 12.17 10.28 -6.73
N VAL A 24 12.78 9.42 -7.53
CA VAL A 24 12.93 7.99 -7.23
C VAL A 24 14.30 7.80 -6.60
N THR A 25 14.33 7.35 -5.35
CA THR A 25 15.58 7.26 -4.59
C THR A 25 15.59 6.06 -3.64
N ASP A 26 16.75 5.55 -3.35
CA ASP A 26 17.08 4.64 -2.25
C ASP A 26 18.03 5.30 -1.22
N ASP A 27 18.26 6.61 -1.34
CA ASP A 27 19.05 7.37 -0.39
C ASP A 27 18.15 7.90 0.76
N PRO A 28 18.36 7.43 2.02
CA PRO A 28 17.60 7.90 3.16
C PRO A 28 17.77 9.40 3.44
N GLU A 29 18.87 10.03 3.04
CA GLU A 29 19.04 11.48 3.23
C GLU A 29 18.13 12.28 2.31
N ILE A 30 17.89 11.79 1.08
CA ILE A 30 16.91 12.39 0.17
C ILE A 30 15.49 12.16 0.72
N VAL A 31 15.19 10.94 1.19
CA VAL A 31 13.87 10.62 1.79
C VAL A 31 13.55 11.51 2.97
N LYS A 32 14.52 11.88 3.81
CA LYS A 32 14.32 12.79 4.97
C LYS A 32 13.82 14.20 4.59
N LEU A 33 13.98 14.59 3.34
CA LEU A 33 13.56 15.90 2.82
C LEU A 33 12.19 15.84 2.13
N ALA A 34 11.58 14.67 2.01
CA ALA A 34 10.33 14.50 1.28
C ALA A 34 9.13 15.13 2.01
N ASP A 35 8.28 15.82 1.25
CA ASP A 35 6.98 16.34 1.71
C ASP A 35 5.86 15.29 1.60
N LYS A 36 6.04 14.27 0.74
CA LYS A 36 5.13 13.13 0.55
C LYS A 36 5.95 11.91 0.16
N ILE A 37 5.52 10.74 0.59
CA ILE A 37 6.22 9.49 0.34
C ILE A 37 5.30 8.50 -0.36
N VAL A 38 5.80 7.84 -1.40
CA VAL A 38 5.13 6.70 -2.04
C VAL A 38 6.04 5.50 -1.97
N LEU A 39 5.57 4.42 -1.35
CA LEU A 39 6.28 3.16 -1.24
C LEU A 39 5.58 2.07 -2.05
N PRO A 40 5.97 1.83 -3.30
CA PRO A 40 5.52 0.66 -4.02
C PRO A 40 6.25 -0.59 -3.51
N GLY A 41 5.57 -1.74 -3.55
CA GLY A 41 6.17 -3.02 -3.18
C GLY A 41 5.68 -4.14 -4.08
N VAL A 42 6.57 -5.08 -4.43
CA VAL A 42 6.26 -6.27 -5.22
C VAL A 42 7.00 -7.48 -4.65
N GLY A 43 6.50 -8.67 -4.97
CA GLY A 43 7.06 -9.92 -4.47
C GLY A 43 6.53 -10.28 -3.09
N ALA A 44 7.30 -11.08 -2.34
CA ALA A 44 6.91 -11.53 -1.02
C ALA A 44 7.08 -10.43 0.04
N PHE A 45 6.18 -10.45 1.03
CA PHE A 45 6.19 -9.49 2.15
C PHE A 45 7.55 -9.39 2.86
N ALA A 46 8.12 -10.55 3.23
CA ALA A 46 9.38 -10.60 3.96
C ALA A 46 10.56 -10.02 3.16
N ASP A 47 10.61 -10.30 1.85
CA ASP A 47 11.68 -9.82 0.97
C ASP A 47 11.57 -8.31 0.77
N CYS A 48 10.36 -7.80 0.58
CA CYS A 48 10.12 -6.37 0.44
C CYS A 48 10.53 -5.62 1.72
N LYS A 49 10.15 -6.12 2.90
CA LYS A 49 10.58 -5.57 4.19
C LYS A 49 12.10 -5.59 4.33
N LYS A 50 12.71 -6.75 4.09
CA LYS A 50 14.16 -6.93 4.19
C LYS A 50 14.92 -5.95 3.31
N SER A 51 14.44 -5.68 2.09
CA SER A 51 15.06 -4.73 1.17
C SER A 51 15.13 -3.32 1.77
N ILE A 52 14.05 -2.86 2.43
CA ILE A 52 14.02 -1.55 3.10
C ILE A 52 15.00 -1.51 4.28
N PHE A 53 15.01 -2.57 5.11
CA PHE A 53 15.88 -2.63 6.30
C PHE A 53 17.36 -2.81 5.95
N ASN A 54 17.69 -3.36 4.78
CA ASN A 54 19.07 -3.49 4.31
C ASN A 54 19.67 -2.14 3.86
N ILE A 55 18.85 -1.14 3.58
CA ILE A 55 19.33 0.21 3.31
C ILE A 55 19.49 0.92 4.66
N GLY A 56 20.73 1.11 5.10
CA GLY A 56 21.03 1.71 6.40
C GLY A 56 20.36 3.05 6.61
N GLY A 57 19.55 3.18 7.67
CA GLY A 57 18.81 4.40 8.01
C GLY A 57 17.52 4.65 7.23
N MET A 58 17.16 3.80 6.25
CA MET A 58 15.94 3.99 5.45
C MET A 58 14.68 3.83 6.31
N TYR A 59 14.57 2.75 7.06
CA TYR A 59 13.41 2.54 7.93
C TYR A 59 13.27 3.66 8.97
N ASP A 60 14.36 4.07 9.60
CA ASP A 60 14.36 5.16 10.60
C ASP A 60 13.90 6.49 9.99
N ALA A 61 14.32 6.78 8.73
CA ALA A 61 13.88 7.96 8.00
C ALA A 61 12.38 7.92 7.74
N LEU A 62 11.85 6.78 7.23
CA LEU A 62 10.43 6.57 6.97
C LEU A 62 9.60 6.69 8.26
N GLU A 63 9.99 5.97 9.32
CA GLU A 63 9.28 6.00 10.60
C GLU A 63 9.22 7.41 11.19
N LYS A 64 10.34 8.13 11.21
CA LYS A 64 10.41 9.50 11.71
C LYS A 64 9.51 10.44 10.92
N LEU A 65 9.52 10.35 9.59
CA LEU A 65 8.71 11.22 8.74
C LEU A 65 7.22 10.93 8.90
N VAL A 66 6.83 9.66 8.85
CA VAL A 66 5.42 9.25 8.86
C VAL A 66 4.85 9.34 10.27
N MET A 67 5.51 8.71 11.26
CA MET A 67 4.95 8.59 12.60
C MET A 67 5.14 9.85 13.44
N SER A 68 6.26 10.57 13.31
CA SER A 68 6.55 11.76 14.12
C SER A 68 6.16 13.05 13.41
N LYS A 69 6.55 13.24 12.15
CA LYS A 69 6.27 14.46 11.38
C LYS A 69 4.93 14.44 10.65
N LYS A 70 4.24 13.29 10.58
CA LYS A 70 2.96 13.11 9.90
C LYS A 70 3.01 13.45 8.40
N VAL A 71 4.14 13.19 7.75
CA VAL A 71 4.27 13.31 6.31
C VAL A 71 3.32 12.32 5.63
N PRO A 72 2.51 12.75 4.65
CA PRO A 72 1.62 11.85 3.92
C PRO A 72 2.39 10.70 3.28
N PHE A 73 1.90 9.48 3.51
CA PHE A 73 2.53 8.25 3.03
C PHE A 73 1.51 7.40 2.28
N MET A 74 1.88 6.91 1.11
CA MET A 74 1.08 6.00 0.30
C MET A 74 1.83 4.70 0.07
N GLY A 75 1.37 3.61 0.67
CA GLY A 75 1.82 2.25 0.35
C GLY A 75 1.02 1.67 -0.82
N ILE A 76 1.70 1.10 -1.83
CA ILE A 76 1.04 0.46 -2.98
C ILE A 76 1.34 -1.04 -2.95
N CYS A 77 0.29 -1.87 -3.00
CA CYS A 77 0.36 -3.33 -2.98
C CYS A 77 1.11 -3.83 -1.72
N VAL A 78 2.25 -4.51 -1.84
CA VAL A 78 3.06 -4.95 -0.69
C VAL A 78 3.49 -3.75 0.16
N GLY A 79 3.72 -2.57 -0.44
CA GLY A 79 4.01 -1.34 0.31
C GLY A 79 2.88 -0.95 1.28
N MET A 80 1.61 -1.18 0.92
CA MET A 80 0.47 -1.03 1.83
C MET A 80 0.47 -2.15 2.88
N GLN A 81 0.75 -3.39 2.49
CA GLN A 81 0.78 -4.52 3.41
C GLN A 81 1.82 -4.36 4.52
N LEU A 82 2.98 -3.76 4.22
CA LEU A 82 4.04 -3.50 5.20
C LEU A 82 3.58 -2.63 6.38
N LEU A 83 2.49 -1.88 6.26
CA LEU A 83 1.92 -1.06 7.33
C LEU A 83 1.32 -1.90 8.47
N ALA A 84 0.97 -3.16 8.22
CA ALA A 84 0.39 -4.08 9.20
C ALA A 84 1.36 -4.40 10.35
N GLU A 85 0.81 -4.92 11.44
CA GLU A 85 1.61 -5.45 12.55
C GLU A 85 2.29 -6.76 12.17
N THR A 86 1.56 -7.65 11.46
CA THR A 86 2.05 -8.98 11.09
C THR A 86 1.63 -9.39 9.68
N ALA A 87 2.32 -10.37 9.12
CA ALA A 87 1.96 -11.04 7.87
C ALA A 87 2.23 -12.54 7.94
N GLU A 88 1.39 -13.33 7.26
CA GLU A 88 1.44 -14.81 7.29
C GLU A 88 2.05 -15.42 6.02
N GLU A 89 2.55 -14.61 5.09
CA GLU A 89 3.10 -15.08 3.83
C GLU A 89 4.44 -15.80 4.02
N PHE A 90 4.47 -17.11 3.74
CA PHE A 90 5.63 -18.01 3.94
C PHE A 90 6.17 -18.03 5.39
N GLY A 91 5.30 -17.83 6.37
CA GLY A 91 5.64 -17.80 7.79
C GLY A 91 5.09 -16.57 8.49
N SER A 92 5.44 -16.39 9.75
CA SER A 92 5.02 -15.22 10.52
C SER A 92 6.08 -14.15 10.47
N HIS A 93 5.73 -12.97 9.99
CA HIS A 93 6.62 -11.82 9.85
C HIS A 93 6.01 -10.58 10.50
N SER A 94 6.83 -9.79 11.22
CA SER A 94 6.39 -8.47 11.67
C SER A 94 6.39 -7.47 10.51
N GLY A 95 5.38 -6.59 10.46
CA GLY A 95 5.34 -5.42 9.58
C GLY A 95 5.97 -4.18 10.22
N PHE A 96 5.55 -3.00 9.77
CA PHE A 96 5.91 -1.72 10.40
C PHE A 96 5.07 -1.44 11.65
N GLY A 97 3.87 -2.04 11.76
CA GLY A 97 2.95 -1.82 12.87
C GLY A 97 2.33 -0.43 12.92
N TRP A 98 2.29 0.27 11.78
CA TRP A 98 1.72 1.62 11.72
C TRP A 98 0.20 1.61 11.71
N ILE A 99 -0.42 0.56 11.18
CA ILE A 99 -1.86 0.32 11.18
C ILE A 99 -2.13 -1.03 11.84
N PRO A 100 -2.97 -1.12 12.89
CA PRO A 100 -3.29 -2.38 13.54
C PRO A 100 -3.96 -3.37 12.60
N GLY A 101 -3.46 -4.61 12.60
CA GLY A 101 -4.00 -5.69 11.77
C GLY A 101 -2.92 -6.60 11.21
N SER A 102 -3.36 -7.55 10.39
CA SER A 102 -2.50 -8.62 9.86
C SER A 102 -2.73 -8.81 8.36
N VAL A 103 -1.68 -9.14 7.65
CA VAL A 103 -1.78 -9.59 6.25
C VAL A 103 -2.00 -11.09 6.25
N VAL A 104 -3.17 -11.51 5.77
CA VAL A 104 -3.64 -12.90 5.81
C VAL A 104 -3.94 -13.43 4.42
N LYS A 105 -3.86 -14.75 4.24
CA LYS A 105 -4.18 -15.41 2.97
C LYS A 105 -5.67 -15.28 2.64
N ILE A 106 -6.00 -15.04 1.37
CA ILE A 106 -7.38 -15.12 0.88
C ILE A 106 -7.85 -16.56 1.05
N THR A 107 -9.05 -16.74 1.64
CA THR A 107 -9.61 -18.06 1.88
C THR A 107 -9.95 -18.75 0.56
N GLU A 108 -9.44 -19.96 0.37
CA GLU A 108 -9.77 -20.79 -0.78
C GLU A 108 -11.26 -21.17 -0.75
N THR A 109 -11.97 -20.90 -1.82
CA THR A 109 -13.41 -21.17 -1.95
C THR A 109 -13.70 -21.71 -3.34
N ASN A 110 -14.58 -22.71 -3.45
CA ASN A 110 -14.96 -23.28 -4.74
C ASN A 110 -15.44 -22.20 -5.73
N GLY A 111 -14.88 -22.22 -6.93
CA GLY A 111 -15.19 -21.25 -7.99
C GLY A 111 -14.28 -20.02 -8.01
N TYR A 112 -13.45 -19.80 -6.98
CA TYR A 112 -12.52 -18.67 -6.92
C TYR A 112 -11.07 -19.17 -6.94
N LYS A 113 -10.29 -18.67 -7.89
CA LYS A 113 -8.87 -19.00 -8.02
C LYS A 113 -8.02 -18.07 -7.16
N ILE A 114 -6.94 -18.58 -6.58
CA ILE A 114 -5.92 -17.79 -5.91
C ILE A 114 -4.63 -17.89 -6.74
N PRO A 115 -4.02 -16.75 -7.08
CA PRO A 115 -4.31 -15.38 -6.62
C PRO A 115 -5.62 -14.79 -7.19
N HIS A 116 -6.23 -13.84 -6.47
CA HIS A 116 -7.18 -12.89 -7.03
C HIS A 116 -6.46 -12.09 -8.11
N MET A 117 -6.82 -12.34 -9.37
CA MET A 117 -6.15 -11.73 -10.52
C MET A 117 -7.18 -11.24 -11.52
N GLY A 118 -7.18 -9.94 -11.80
CA GLY A 118 -8.06 -9.33 -12.77
C GLY A 118 -8.67 -8.00 -12.31
N TRP A 119 -9.53 -7.45 -13.14
CA TRP A 119 -10.31 -6.25 -12.85
C TRP A 119 -11.48 -6.58 -11.92
N ASN A 120 -11.66 -5.80 -10.88
CA ASN A 120 -12.76 -5.96 -9.95
C ASN A 120 -13.20 -4.60 -9.40
N GLU A 121 -14.50 -4.49 -9.11
CA GLU A 121 -15.10 -3.30 -8.53
C GLU A 121 -14.61 -3.06 -7.10
N VAL A 122 -14.45 -1.80 -6.75
CA VAL A 122 -14.08 -1.36 -5.41
C VAL A 122 -15.16 -0.47 -4.85
N ASP A 123 -15.68 -0.86 -3.68
CA ASP A 123 -16.53 -0.01 -2.85
C ASP A 123 -15.65 0.75 -1.85
N PHE A 124 -15.82 2.06 -1.73
CA PHE A 124 -15.02 2.89 -0.83
C PHE A 124 -15.87 3.89 -0.05
N VAL A 125 -15.39 4.27 1.13
CA VAL A 125 -15.99 5.35 1.93
C VAL A 125 -15.55 6.71 1.38
N GLU A 126 -16.25 7.77 1.75
CA GLU A 126 -15.83 9.13 1.43
C GLU A 126 -14.45 9.41 2.05
N ASN A 127 -13.46 9.65 1.19
CA ASN A 127 -12.08 9.90 1.59
C ASN A 127 -11.37 10.69 0.48
N PRO A 128 -10.50 11.67 0.80
CA PRO A 128 -9.76 12.44 -0.19
C PRO A 128 -8.96 11.62 -1.20
N LEU A 129 -8.53 10.39 -0.84
CA LEU A 129 -7.83 9.48 -1.73
C LEU A 129 -8.65 9.09 -2.97
N PHE A 130 -9.98 9.09 -2.84
CA PHE A 130 -10.90 8.67 -3.90
C PHE A 130 -11.61 9.84 -4.60
N LEU A 131 -11.14 11.06 -4.36
CA LEU A 131 -11.74 12.26 -4.95
C LEU A 131 -11.75 12.16 -6.50
N GLY A 132 -12.92 12.33 -7.09
CA GLY A 132 -13.10 12.23 -8.55
C GLY A 132 -13.30 10.81 -9.08
N LEU A 133 -13.32 9.79 -8.21
CA LEU A 133 -13.69 8.43 -8.59
C LEU A 133 -15.17 8.17 -8.31
N GLU A 134 -15.81 7.38 -9.16
CA GLU A 134 -17.17 6.87 -8.93
C GLU A 134 -17.12 5.58 -8.13
N GLN A 135 -18.16 5.32 -7.32
CA GLN A 135 -18.32 4.04 -6.64
C GLN A 135 -18.28 2.88 -7.65
N LYS A 136 -17.72 1.76 -7.24
CA LYS A 136 -17.53 0.57 -8.09
C LYS A 136 -16.61 0.80 -9.28
N THR A 137 -15.75 1.82 -9.22
CA THR A 137 -14.63 1.93 -10.16
C THR A 137 -13.80 0.65 -10.12
N ASN A 138 -13.45 0.13 -11.30
CA ASN A 138 -12.66 -1.08 -11.40
C ASN A 138 -11.17 -0.81 -11.19
N PHE A 139 -10.54 -1.67 -10.38
CA PHE A 139 -9.10 -1.72 -10.19
C PHE A 139 -8.56 -3.09 -10.57
N TYR A 140 -7.30 -3.16 -11.01
CA TYR A 140 -6.65 -4.41 -11.32
C TYR A 140 -6.00 -4.99 -10.07
N PHE A 141 -6.39 -6.21 -9.71
CA PHE A 141 -5.86 -6.97 -8.58
C PHE A 141 -4.91 -8.06 -9.05
N VAL A 142 -3.87 -8.31 -8.27
CA VAL A 142 -2.99 -9.49 -8.39
C VAL A 142 -2.38 -9.78 -7.01
N HIS A 143 -3.10 -10.56 -6.19
CA HIS A 143 -2.67 -10.86 -4.83
C HIS A 143 -3.28 -12.16 -4.29
N SER A 144 -2.55 -12.83 -3.40
CA SER A 144 -3.00 -14.00 -2.64
C SER A 144 -3.25 -13.68 -1.16
N TYR A 145 -2.76 -12.52 -0.70
CA TYR A 145 -2.87 -12.04 0.66
C TYR A 145 -3.48 -10.65 0.69
N TYR A 146 -4.20 -10.31 1.74
CA TYR A 146 -4.80 -8.99 1.92
C TYR A 146 -4.64 -8.50 3.35
N PHE A 147 -4.70 -7.19 3.55
CA PHE A 147 -4.63 -6.57 4.85
C PHE A 147 -5.98 -6.71 5.56
N LYS A 148 -6.03 -7.45 6.66
CA LYS A 148 -7.17 -7.53 7.57
C LYS A 148 -6.91 -6.57 8.73
N THR A 149 -7.56 -5.41 8.72
CA THR A 149 -7.45 -4.40 9.78
C THR A 149 -8.07 -4.90 11.09
N SER A 150 -7.51 -4.50 12.23
CA SER A 150 -8.09 -4.76 13.54
C SER A 150 -9.26 -3.83 13.87
N ASN A 151 -9.29 -2.65 13.26
CA ASN A 151 -10.38 -1.67 13.40
C ASN A 151 -11.04 -1.47 12.03
N ASP A 152 -12.35 -1.63 11.97
CA ASP A 152 -13.11 -1.46 10.72
C ASP A 152 -12.96 -0.06 10.12
N GLY A 153 -12.79 0.97 10.96
CA GLY A 153 -12.59 2.36 10.54
C GLY A 153 -11.27 2.60 9.79
N ASP A 154 -10.28 1.72 9.93
CA ASP A 154 -9.01 1.81 9.20
C ASP A 154 -9.13 1.26 7.77
N THR A 155 -10.22 0.52 7.44
CA THR A 155 -10.52 0.04 6.08
C THR A 155 -11.37 1.07 5.34
N ILE A 156 -10.80 1.72 4.33
CA ILE A 156 -11.49 2.77 3.57
C ILE A 156 -11.98 2.29 2.20
N ALA A 157 -11.53 1.15 1.72
CA ALA A 157 -12.04 0.52 0.51
C ALA A 157 -11.99 -1.00 0.57
N THR A 158 -12.94 -1.64 -0.11
CA THR A 158 -13.06 -3.09 -0.16
C THR A 158 -13.44 -3.57 -1.55
N THR A 159 -13.14 -4.84 -1.85
CA THR A 159 -13.63 -5.57 -3.01
C THR A 159 -14.16 -6.94 -2.58
N ASN A 160 -14.97 -7.58 -3.41
CA ASN A 160 -15.54 -8.89 -3.12
C ASN A 160 -14.77 -9.99 -3.87
N TYR A 161 -14.04 -10.86 -3.12
CA TYR A 161 -13.32 -12.00 -3.71
C TYR A 161 -12.87 -13.05 -2.66
N PRO A 162 -13.51 -14.19 -2.49
CA PRO A 162 -14.94 -14.48 -2.65
C PRO A 162 -15.77 -13.74 -1.61
N ASN A 163 -15.14 -13.34 -0.52
CA ASN A 163 -15.69 -12.51 0.56
C ASN A 163 -15.25 -11.06 0.39
N ARG A 164 -15.82 -10.19 1.21
CA ARG A 164 -15.38 -8.81 1.28
C ARG A 164 -13.96 -8.73 1.86
N ILE A 165 -13.01 -8.22 1.09
CA ILE A 165 -11.61 -8.05 1.49
C ILE A 165 -11.16 -6.60 1.33
N THR A 166 -10.20 -6.18 2.13
CA THR A 166 -9.66 -4.82 2.12
C THR A 166 -8.90 -4.53 0.82
N ALA A 167 -9.24 -3.42 0.18
CA ALA A 167 -8.55 -2.88 -0.99
C ALA A 167 -7.71 -1.64 -0.65
N ALA A 168 -8.12 -0.84 0.35
CA ALA A 168 -7.34 0.29 0.85
C ALA A 168 -7.55 0.51 2.35
N VAL A 169 -6.52 1.03 3.00
CA VAL A 169 -6.49 1.40 4.43
C VAL A 169 -6.07 2.85 4.60
N ASN A 170 -6.50 3.47 5.70
CA ASN A 170 -6.08 4.82 6.09
C ASN A 170 -6.03 4.94 7.62
N LYS A 171 -5.10 5.77 8.10
CA LYS A 171 -5.00 6.11 9.52
C LYS A 171 -4.45 7.52 9.72
#